data_51309bad7a401d7e3e9fae2dd83400ff
#
_entry.id   51309bad7a401d7e3e9fae2dd83400ff
#
_cell.length_a   1.000
_cell.length_b   1.000
_cell.length_c   1.000
_cell.angle_alpha   90.00
_cell.angle_beta   90.00
_cell.angle_gamma   90.00
#
_symmetry.space_group_name_H-M   'P 1'
#
loop_
_entity.id
_entity.type
_entity.pdbx_description
1 polymer ?
#
loop_
_entity_poly.entity_id
_entity_poly.type
_entity_poly.pdbx_seq_one_letter_code
_entity_poly.pdbx_strand_id
1 'polypeptide(L)'
;MKMLRPLFFALGIVCAPQMLPAGQTNAVLDAWFAAQENLHTWSADFVQTRTLKTLTQPLIAKGHILFAMPNDFRWELGQPAQTIALRHGDEMFVIYPRLKRAERFPFGASAPTEWHDTLSLLQAGFPGDRKAFEAQFQILALTETNRTWQMSLQPKSPFARRLMPELRISLATNDFSLAGTELTFVDGSRLRNDFTNAVLNPPLDEKVFEWSPPADFKVTNPFGK
;
A
#
# COMPACT_ATOMS: atom_id res chain seq x y z
N MET A 1 12.42 -7.21 -64.48
CA MET A 1 11.36 -7.76 -63.61
C MET A 1 11.66 -7.30 -62.19
N LYS A 2 10.99 -6.22 -61.71
CA LYS A 2 11.19 -5.67 -60.37
C LYS A 2 10.09 -6.24 -59.48
N MET A 3 10.47 -7.07 -58.50
CA MET A 3 9.55 -7.60 -57.49
C MET A 3 9.26 -6.51 -56.46
N LEU A 4 8.00 -6.10 -56.39
CA LEU A 4 7.46 -5.22 -55.35
C LEU A 4 7.20 -6.07 -54.09
N ARG A 5 7.88 -5.77 -52.95
CA ARG A 5 7.60 -6.35 -51.65
C ARG A 5 6.45 -5.57 -51.01
N PRO A 6 5.39 -6.23 -50.52
CA PRO A 6 4.36 -5.53 -49.77
C PRO A 6 4.86 -5.19 -48.37
N LEU A 7 4.75 -3.91 -48.00
CA LEU A 7 4.96 -3.40 -46.63
C LEU A 7 3.72 -3.72 -45.79
N PHE A 8 3.80 -4.68 -44.91
CA PHE A 8 2.75 -4.91 -43.89
C PHE A 8 2.92 -3.85 -42.79
N PHE A 9 2.02 -2.87 -42.78
CA PHE A 9 1.83 -1.98 -41.64
C PHE A 9 1.07 -2.74 -40.55
N ALA A 10 1.76 -3.20 -39.50
CA ALA A 10 1.12 -3.68 -38.29
C ALA A 10 0.55 -2.47 -37.54
N LEU A 11 -0.75 -2.28 -37.63
CA LEU A 11 -1.47 -1.29 -36.80
C LEU A 11 -1.53 -1.80 -35.35
N GLY A 12 -0.58 -1.37 -34.52
CA GLY A 12 -0.60 -1.63 -33.08
C GLY A 12 -1.79 -0.88 -32.46
N ILE A 13 -2.82 -1.60 -32.06
CA ILE A 13 -3.91 -1.04 -31.26
C ILE A 13 -3.35 -0.72 -29.88
N VAL A 14 -3.04 0.56 -29.64
CA VAL A 14 -2.73 1.06 -28.30
C VAL A 14 -4.06 1.14 -27.56
N CYS A 15 -4.34 0.12 -26.72
CA CYS A 15 -5.50 0.14 -25.83
C CYS A 15 -5.24 1.16 -24.71
N ALA A 16 -5.75 2.37 -24.86
CA ALA A 16 -5.72 3.37 -23.79
C ALA A 16 -6.61 2.92 -22.64
N PRO A 17 -6.21 3.09 -21.39
CA PRO A 17 -7.05 2.78 -20.24
C PRO A 17 -8.32 3.64 -20.28
N GLN A 18 -9.48 2.98 -20.34
CA GLN A 18 -10.76 3.66 -20.36
C GLN A 18 -11.26 3.82 -18.92
N MET A 19 -11.64 5.05 -18.54
CA MET A 19 -12.31 5.31 -17.29
C MET A 19 -13.71 4.68 -17.30
N LEU A 20 -14.06 3.99 -16.22
CA LEU A 20 -15.38 3.39 -16.07
C LEU A 20 -16.46 4.45 -15.90
N PRO A 21 -17.67 4.24 -16.45
CA PRO A 21 -18.84 5.06 -16.14
C PRO A 21 -19.18 5.02 -14.64
N ALA A 22 -19.75 6.10 -14.10
CA ALA A 22 -20.03 6.23 -12.66
C ALA A 22 -20.85 5.05 -12.08
N GLY A 23 -21.80 4.49 -12.83
CA GLY A 23 -22.58 3.31 -12.40
C GLY A 23 -21.72 2.05 -12.23
N GLN A 24 -20.78 1.80 -13.11
CA GLN A 24 -19.85 0.67 -13.02
C GLN A 24 -18.83 0.89 -11.88
N THR A 25 -18.38 2.12 -11.69
CA THR A 25 -17.48 2.47 -10.57
C THR A 25 -18.13 2.11 -9.24
N ASN A 26 -19.39 2.46 -9.01
CA ASN A 26 -20.10 2.12 -7.79
C ASN A 26 -20.24 0.61 -7.59
N ALA A 27 -20.57 -0.14 -8.63
CA ALA A 27 -20.72 -1.60 -8.55
C ALA A 27 -19.38 -2.29 -8.17
N VAL A 28 -18.25 -1.83 -8.73
CA VAL A 28 -16.92 -2.35 -8.37
C VAL A 28 -16.57 -2.01 -6.94
N LEU A 29 -16.87 -0.80 -6.47
CA LEU A 29 -16.65 -0.40 -5.08
C LEU A 29 -17.51 -1.24 -4.13
N ASP A 30 -18.79 -1.41 -4.40
CA ASP A 30 -19.69 -2.22 -3.57
C ASP A 30 -19.18 -3.67 -3.46
N ALA A 31 -18.76 -4.26 -4.59
CA ALA A 31 -18.19 -5.59 -4.59
C ALA A 31 -16.86 -5.69 -3.81
N TRP A 32 -15.99 -4.67 -3.91
CA TRP A 32 -14.76 -4.62 -3.14
C TRP A 32 -15.02 -4.53 -1.64
N PHE A 33 -15.93 -3.64 -1.20
CA PHE A 33 -16.28 -3.54 0.22
C PHE A 33 -16.92 -4.82 0.75
N ALA A 34 -17.80 -5.46 -0.03
CA ALA A 34 -18.36 -6.76 0.34
C ALA A 34 -17.28 -7.85 0.49
N ALA A 35 -16.25 -7.84 -0.36
CA ALA A 35 -15.12 -8.77 -0.24
C ALA A 35 -14.30 -8.53 1.05
N GLN A 36 -14.27 -7.29 1.57
CA GLN A 36 -13.55 -6.97 2.81
C GLN A 36 -14.29 -7.39 4.09
N GLU A 37 -15.63 -7.57 4.05
CA GLU A 37 -16.43 -7.90 5.24
C GLU A 37 -15.97 -9.17 5.97
N ASN A 38 -15.44 -10.14 5.21
CA ASN A 38 -14.97 -11.42 5.74
C ASN A 38 -13.43 -11.51 5.85
N LEU A 39 -12.75 -10.41 5.63
CA LEU A 39 -11.29 -10.38 5.75
C LEU A 39 -10.91 -10.10 7.20
N HIS A 40 -10.25 -11.07 7.85
CA HIS A 40 -9.74 -10.94 9.21
C HIS A 40 -8.22 -10.83 9.24
N THR A 41 -7.55 -11.63 8.41
CA THR A 41 -6.10 -11.63 8.28
C THR A 41 -5.69 -11.67 6.81
N TRP A 42 -4.52 -11.15 6.52
CA TRP A 42 -3.95 -11.18 5.19
C TRP A 42 -2.42 -11.30 5.26
N SER A 43 -1.84 -12.08 4.38
CA SER A 43 -0.40 -12.16 4.22
C SER A 43 -0.01 -12.11 2.76
N ALA A 44 1.15 -11.54 2.47
CA ALA A 44 1.72 -11.56 1.11
C ALA A 44 3.23 -11.34 1.14
N ASP A 45 3.89 -11.84 0.13
CA ASP A 45 5.22 -11.37 -0.25
C ASP A 45 5.08 -10.12 -1.11
N PHE A 46 6.09 -9.26 -1.10
CA PHE A 46 6.07 -8.08 -1.96
C PHE A 46 7.46 -7.72 -2.50
N VAL A 47 7.44 -7.01 -3.62
CA VAL A 47 8.60 -6.30 -4.13
C VAL A 47 8.30 -4.80 -4.00
N GLN A 48 9.12 -4.11 -3.20
CA GLN A 48 9.07 -2.67 -3.07
C GLN A 48 10.04 -2.03 -4.06
N THR A 49 9.53 -1.12 -4.88
CA THR A 49 10.31 -0.29 -5.80
C THR A 49 10.20 1.16 -5.38
N ARG A 50 11.33 1.75 -5.01
CA ARG A 50 11.41 3.17 -4.65
C ARG A 50 12.15 3.95 -5.72
N THR A 51 11.43 4.80 -6.44
CA THR A 51 11.98 5.71 -7.43
C THR A 51 12.17 7.07 -6.79
N LEU A 52 13.41 7.51 -6.66
CA LEU A 52 13.76 8.83 -6.13
C LEU A 52 14.19 9.73 -7.29
N LYS A 53 13.74 11.01 -7.27
CA LYS A 53 14.10 11.98 -8.30
C LYS A 53 15.61 12.20 -8.42
N THR A 54 16.35 11.97 -7.34
CA THR A 54 17.80 12.14 -7.27
C THR A 54 18.62 10.92 -7.70
N LEU A 55 17.97 9.79 -7.94
CA LEU A 55 18.63 8.56 -8.36
C LEU A 55 18.27 8.18 -9.79
N THR A 56 19.25 7.74 -10.57
CA THR A 56 19.06 7.26 -11.94
C THR A 56 18.43 5.88 -12.01
N GLN A 57 18.57 5.08 -10.94
CA GLN A 57 18.00 3.74 -10.84
C GLN A 57 17.12 3.61 -9.60
N PRO A 58 16.00 2.89 -9.69
CA PRO A 58 15.16 2.65 -8.53
C PRO A 58 15.86 1.74 -7.51
N LEU A 59 15.54 1.95 -6.25
CA LEU A 59 15.91 1.02 -5.17
C LEU A 59 14.83 -0.07 -5.10
N ILE A 60 15.27 -1.33 -5.13
CA ILE A 60 14.39 -2.48 -5.12
C ILE A 60 14.71 -3.33 -3.90
N ALA A 61 13.68 -3.71 -3.14
CA ALA A 61 13.81 -4.62 -2.01
C ALA A 61 12.62 -5.58 -1.97
N LYS A 62 12.87 -6.81 -1.53
CA LYS A 62 11.83 -7.80 -1.26
C LYS A 62 11.41 -7.74 0.19
N GLY A 63 10.17 -8.11 0.46
CA GLY A 63 9.65 -8.13 1.81
C GLY A 63 8.48 -9.08 1.96
N HIS A 64 7.97 -9.14 3.18
CA HIS A 64 6.81 -9.90 3.57
C HIS A 64 5.92 -9.05 4.48
N ILE A 65 4.62 -9.20 4.35
CA ILE A 65 3.65 -8.52 5.20
C ILE A 65 2.67 -9.51 5.80
N LEU A 66 2.38 -9.31 7.08
CA LEU A 66 1.26 -9.89 7.80
C LEU A 66 0.35 -8.74 8.25
N PHE A 67 -0.94 -8.92 8.06
CA PHE A 67 -1.95 -7.95 8.46
C PHE A 67 -3.08 -8.66 9.19
N ALA A 68 -3.56 -8.06 10.29
CA ALA A 68 -4.75 -8.50 11.02
C ALA A 68 -5.67 -7.31 11.28
N MET A 69 -6.94 -7.49 10.93
CA MET A 69 -7.96 -6.46 11.15
C MET A 69 -8.14 -6.18 12.65
N PRO A 70 -8.43 -4.94 13.03
CA PRO A 70 -8.60 -3.82 12.13
C PRO A 70 -7.29 -3.10 11.75
N ASN A 71 -6.21 -3.28 12.50
CA ASN A 71 -5.07 -2.35 12.41
C ASN A 71 -3.69 -2.97 12.66
N ASP A 72 -3.60 -4.23 13.04
CA ASP A 72 -2.31 -4.84 13.35
C ASP A 72 -1.60 -5.25 12.08
N PHE A 73 -0.33 -4.92 11.98
CA PHE A 73 0.49 -5.35 10.87
C PHE A 73 1.95 -5.55 11.26
N ARG A 74 2.60 -6.42 10.49
CA ARG A 74 4.03 -6.62 10.51
C ARG A 74 4.55 -6.57 9.08
N TRP A 75 5.29 -5.53 8.76
CA TRP A 75 5.89 -5.27 7.46
C TRP A 75 7.39 -5.46 7.54
N GLU A 76 7.91 -6.49 6.91
CA GLU A 76 9.34 -6.80 6.89
C GLU A 76 9.94 -6.46 5.53
N LEU A 77 10.99 -5.67 5.50
CA LEU A 77 11.70 -5.28 4.28
C LEU A 77 13.14 -5.79 4.33
N GLY A 78 13.54 -6.50 3.29
CA GLY A 78 14.85 -7.16 3.16
C GLY A 78 14.81 -8.64 3.55
N GLN A 79 15.78 -9.41 3.08
CA GLN A 79 15.99 -10.83 3.41
C GLN A 79 17.47 -11.07 3.73
N PRO A 80 17.85 -11.23 5.01
CA PRO A 80 17.02 -11.10 6.21
C PRO A 80 16.47 -9.68 6.39
N ALA A 81 15.39 -9.52 7.18
CA ALA A 81 14.71 -8.25 7.39
C ALA A 81 15.69 -7.16 7.88
N GLN A 82 15.78 -6.07 7.15
CA GLN A 82 16.62 -4.90 7.46
C GLN A 82 15.81 -3.82 8.17
N THR A 83 14.51 -3.74 7.84
CA THR A 83 13.56 -2.86 8.49
C THR A 83 12.30 -3.66 8.76
N ILE A 84 11.74 -3.50 9.96
CA ILE A 84 10.47 -4.09 10.36
C ILE A 84 9.60 -2.94 10.86
N ALA A 85 8.47 -2.69 10.18
CA ALA A 85 7.42 -1.84 10.72
C ALA A 85 6.36 -2.74 11.35
N LEU A 86 6.09 -2.53 12.63
CA LEU A 86 5.21 -3.36 13.42
C LEU A 86 4.20 -2.46 14.11
N ARG A 87 2.92 -2.73 13.92
CA ARG A 87 1.84 -2.08 14.67
C ARG A 87 1.06 -3.12 15.43
N HIS A 88 0.82 -2.83 16.70
CA HIS A 88 -0.07 -3.61 17.55
C HIS A 88 -0.77 -2.66 18.53
N GLY A 89 -2.10 -2.67 18.52
CA GLY A 89 -2.91 -1.76 19.33
C GLY A 89 -2.57 -0.28 19.06
N ASP A 90 -2.25 0.45 20.14
CA ASP A 90 -1.96 1.90 20.09
C ASP A 90 -0.48 2.24 19.89
N GLU A 91 0.32 1.29 19.46
CA GLU A 91 1.76 1.48 19.25
C GLU A 91 2.21 0.99 17.88
N MET A 92 3.16 1.70 17.32
CA MET A 92 3.90 1.26 16.16
C MET A 92 5.40 1.40 16.41
N PHE A 93 6.14 0.41 15.96
CA PHE A 93 7.59 0.43 15.97
C PHE A 93 8.12 0.33 14.54
N VAL A 94 9.16 1.12 14.26
CA VAL A 94 10.03 0.91 13.10
C VAL A 94 11.38 0.42 13.63
N ILE A 95 11.67 -0.83 13.36
CA ILE A 95 12.79 -1.55 13.96
C ILE A 95 13.87 -1.75 12.89
N TYR A 96 15.12 -1.45 13.24
CA TYR A 96 16.31 -1.64 12.43
C TYR A 96 17.22 -2.67 13.11
N PRO A 97 17.02 -3.99 12.86
CA PRO A 97 17.68 -5.04 13.64
C PRO A 97 19.22 -4.95 13.61
N ARG A 98 19.78 -4.69 12.43
CA ARG A 98 21.24 -4.58 12.26
C ARG A 98 21.86 -3.40 13.01
N LEU A 99 21.08 -2.33 13.22
CA LEU A 99 21.50 -1.12 13.91
C LEU A 99 21.19 -1.17 15.41
N LYS A 100 20.52 -2.22 15.88
CA LYS A 100 19.98 -2.33 17.24
C LYS A 100 19.23 -1.07 17.67
N ARG A 101 18.42 -0.55 16.77
CA ARG A 101 17.65 0.68 16.95
C ARG A 101 16.18 0.44 16.62
N ALA A 102 15.31 1.11 17.35
CA ALA A 102 13.90 1.20 17.01
C ALA A 102 13.38 2.62 17.25
N GLU A 103 12.37 2.98 16.48
CA GLU A 103 11.58 4.20 16.64
C GLU A 103 10.18 3.81 17.07
N ARG A 104 9.69 4.38 18.16
CA ARG A 104 8.35 4.15 18.70
C ARG A 104 7.44 5.30 18.33
N PHE A 105 6.32 4.98 17.74
CA PHE A 105 5.29 5.93 17.32
C PHE A 105 3.99 5.64 18.07
N PRO A 106 3.50 6.54 18.92
CA PRO A 106 2.20 6.40 19.56
C PRO A 106 1.07 6.56 18.57
N PHE A 107 -0.01 5.79 18.72
CA PHE A 107 -1.21 5.82 17.88
C PHE A 107 -2.46 6.28 18.61
N GLY A 108 -2.50 6.20 19.91
CA GLY A 108 -3.65 6.60 20.72
C GLY A 108 -3.97 8.09 20.66
N ALA A 109 -4.86 8.56 21.52
CA ALA A 109 -5.35 9.94 21.57
C ALA A 109 -4.24 11.01 21.73
N SER A 110 -3.04 10.60 22.14
CA SER A 110 -1.87 11.48 22.28
C SER A 110 -1.03 11.65 21.00
N ALA A 111 -1.34 10.90 19.93
CA ALA A 111 -0.61 11.03 18.68
C ALA A 111 -1.00 12.30 17.91
N PRO A 112 -0.05 12.97 17.23
CA PRO A 112 -0.38 14.12 16.37
C PRO A 112 -1.35 13.72 15.26
N THR A 113 -2.34 14.58 14.98
CA THR A 113 -3.37 14.33 13.94
C THR A 113 -2.74 14.07 12.57
N GLU A 114 -1.66 14.79 12.24
CA GLU A 114 -0.93 14.64 10.97
C GLU A 114 -0.35 13.24 10.80
N TRP A 115 -0.01 12.60 11.90
CA TRP A 115 0.49 11.23 11.90
C TRP A 115 -0.62 10.23 11.59
N HIS A 116 -1.81 10.40 12.18
CA HIS A 116 -2.97 9.58 11.86
C HIS A 116 -3.32 9.67 10.37
N ASP A 117 -3.30 10.87 9.80
CA ASP A 117 -3.58 11.09 8.38
C ASP A 117 -2.57 10.37 7.47
N THR A 118 -1.29 10.38 7.85
CA THR A 118 -0.24 9.69 7.09
C THR A 118 -0.42 8.18 7.12
N LEU A 119 -0.80 7.64 8.28
CA LEU A 119 -0.93 6.20 8.46
C LEU A 119 -2.22 5.62 7.86
N SER A 120 -3.28 6.42 7.77
CA SER A 120 -4.49 6.03 7.06
C SER A 120 -4.19 5.68 5.58
N LEU A 121 -3.14 6.25 5.00
CA LEU A 121 -2.70 5.93 3.65
C LEU A 121 -2.19 4.49 3.53
N LEU A 122 -1.56 3.96 4.58
CA LEU A 122 -1.10 2.56 4.60
C LEU A 122 -2.27 1.58 4.68
N GLN A 123 -3.40 2.01 5.21
CA GLN A 123 -4.61 1.21 5.36
C GLN A 123 -5.58 1.33 4.18
N ALA A 124 -5.28 2.17 3.18
CA ALA A 124 -6.18 2.39 2.05
C ALA A 124 -6.51 1.11 1.26
N GLY A 125 -5.64 0.09 1.30
CA GLY A 125 -5.89 -1.22 0.71
C GLY A 125 -6.83 -2.12 1.52
N PHE A 126 -7.11 -1.78 2.79
CA PHE A 126 -7.94 -2.55 3.73
C PHE A 126 -8.93 -1.62 4.45
N PRO A 127 -9.88 -1.03 3.74
CA PRO A 127 -10.83 -0.11 4.34
C PRO A 127 -11.81 -0.86 5.25
N GLY A 128 -12.07 -0.32 6.44
CA GLY A 128 -13.04 -0.90 7.36
C GLY A 128 -14.47 -0.79 6.87
N ASP A 129 -14.84 0.36 6.31
CA ASP A 129 -16.15 0.60 5.69
C ASP A 129 -16.07 1.69 4.60
N ARG A 130 -17.08 1.69 3.72
CA ARG A 130 -17.14 2.64 2.60
C ARG A 130 -17.21 4.09 3.02
N LYS A 131 -18.00 4.41 4.06
CA LYS A 131 -18.19 5.79 4.52
C LYS A 131 -16.89 6.36 5.10
N ALA A 132 -16.17 5.58 5.91
CA ALA A 132 -14.87 5.95 6.44
C ALA A 132 -13.83 6.14 5.33
N PHE A 133 -13.80 5.24 4.36
CA PHE A 133 -12.94 5.35 3.19
C PHE A 133 -13.21 6.63 2.37
N GLU A 134 -14.47 6.87 2.01
CA GLU A 134 -14.87 8.05 1.26
C GLU A 134 -14.70 9.36 2.08
N ALA A 135 -14.70 9.29 3.41
CA ALA A 135 -14.35 10.44 4.25
C ALA A 135 -12.86 10.80 4.16
N GLN A 136 -11.99 9.81 3.98
CA GLN A 136 -10.53 9.99 3.91
C GLN A 136 -10.02 10.24 2.50
N PHE A 137 -10.65 9.65 1.48
CA PHE A 137 -10.17 9.69 0.10
C PHE A 137 -11.21 10.22 -0.88
N GLN A 138 -10.72 10.92 -1.88
CA GLN A 138 -11.45 11.18 -3.12
C GLN A 138 -10.96 10.20 -4.17
N ILE A 139 -11.88 9.45 -4.79
CA ILE A 139 -11.57 8.59 -5.92
C ILE A 139 -11.46 9.48 -7.16
N LEU A 140 -10.28 9.49 -7.77
CA LEU A 140 -10.00 10.27 -8.98
C LEU A 140 -10.32 9.46 -10.24
N ALA A 141 -9.99 8.17 -10.23
CA ALA A 141 -10.21 7.29 -11.36
C ALA A 141 -10.31 5.84 -10.87
N LEU A 142 -11.09 5.04 -11.60
CA LEU A 142 -11.11 3.59 -11.51
C LEU A 142 -11.03 3.04 -12.94
N THR A 143 -10.06 2.19 -13.19
CA THR A 143 -9.82 1.58 -14.50
C THR A 143 -9.55 0.10 -14.36
N GLU A 144 -9.88 -0.68 -15.37
CA GLU A 144 -9.47 -2.08 -15.44
C GLU A 144 -8.28 -2.22 -16.39
N THR A 145 -7.23 -2.87 -15.94
CA THR A 145 -6.02 -3.12 -16.74
C THR A 145 -5.38 -4.44 -16.29
N ASN A 146 -5.10 -5.33 -17.22
CA ASN A 146 -4.37 -6.59 -16.94
C ASN A 146 -4.94 -7.41 -15.77
N ARG A 147 -6.24 -7.60 -15.72
CA ARG A 147 -6.96 -8.30 -14.65
C ARG A 147 -6.82 -7.65 -13.27
N THR A 148 -6.57 -6.36 -13.24
CA THR A 148 -6.57 -5.58 -12.00
C THR A 148 -7.46 -4.36 -12.15
N TRP A 149 -8.22 -4.06 -11.09
CA TRP A 149 -8.83 -2.77 -10.88
C TRP A 149 -7.77 -1.82 -10.34
N GLN A 150 -7.49 -0.75 -11.06
CA GLN A 150 -6.58 0.30 -10.61
C GLN A 150 -7.40 1.50 -10.17
N MET A 151 -7.30 1.83 -8.90
CA MET A 151 -7.99 2.95 -8.28
C MET A 151 -6.99 4.04 -7.91
N SER A 152 -7.12 5.22 -8.52
CA SER A 152 -6.34 6.41 -8.13
C SER A 152 -7.13 7.20 -7.10
N LEU A 153 -6.48 7.50 -5.98
CA LEU A 153 -7.04 8.14 -4.81
C LEU A 153 -6.28 9.43 -4.49
N GLN A 154 -7.00 10.44 -4.05
CA GLN A 154 -6.42 11.64 -3.46
C GLN A 154 -6.82 11.73 -1.98
N PRO A 155 -5.87 11.90 -1.05
CA PRO A 155 -6.21 12.17 0.35
C PRO A 155 -7.02 13.46 0.49
N LYS A 156 -8.09 13.43 1.28
CA LYS A 156 -8.88 14.62 1.59
C LYS A 156 -8.22 15.51 2.63
N SER A 157 -7.41 14.92 3.53
CA SER A 157 -6.58 15.69 4.46
C SER A 157 -5.62 16.61 3.71
N PRO A 158 -5.63 17.95 3.98
CA PRO A 158 -4.70 18.87 3.34
C PRO A 158 -3.24 18.58 3.67
N PHE A 159 -2.96 18.04 4.86
CA PHE A 159 -1.62 17.66 5.27
C PHE A 159 -1.12 16.44 4.49
N ALA A 160 -1.90 15.35 4.48
CA ALA A 160 -1.55 14.13 3.74
C ALA A 160 -1.38 14.42 2.24
N ARG A 161 -2.27 15.24 1.64
CA ARG A 161 -2.19 15.63 0.23
C ARG A 161 -0.95 16.45 -0.11
N ARG A 162 -0.44 17.28 0.81
CA ARG A 162 0.82 18.01 0.60
C ARG A 162 2.05 17.11 0.61
N LEU A 163 1.99 15.98 1.29
CA LEU A 163 3.08 14.99 1.31
C LEU A 163 2.95 13.99 0.15
N MET A 164 1.75 13.46 -0.04
CA MET A 164 1.41 12.39 -0.99
C MET A 164 0.13 12.77 -1.74
N PRO A 165 0.22 13.50 -2.85
CA PRO A 165 -0.94 13.99 -3.61
C PRO A 165 -1.75 12.88 -4.26
N GLU A 166 -1.16 11.71 -4.50
CA GLU A 166 -1.83 10.57 -5.12
C GLU A 166 -1.37 9.27 -4.48
N LEU A 167 -2.35 8.42 -4.21
CA LEU A 167 -2.20 7.02 -3.86
C LEU A 167 -2.93 6.19 -4.90
N ARG A 168 -2.28 5.14 -5.42
CA ARG A 168 -2.93 4.15 -6.29
C ARG A 168 -2.97 2.81 -5.59
N ILE A 169 -4.12 2.15 -5.62
CA ILE A 169 -4.27 0.75 -5.22
C ILE A 169 -4.66 -0.08 -6.43
N SER A 170 -4.14 -1.29 -6.48
CA SER A 170 -4.44 -2.28 -7.51
C SER A 170 -5.05 -3.51 -6.84
N LEU A 171 -6.24 -3.91 -7.29
CA LEU A 171 -6.99 -5.05 -6.77
C LEU A 171 -7.14 -6.08 -7.87
N ALA A 172 -7.01 -7.36 -7.55
CA ALA A 172 -7.29 -8.44 -8.52
C ALA A 172 -8.78 -8.43 -8.90
N THR A 173 -9.10 -8.68 -10.17
CA THR A 173 -10.50 -8.61 -10.63
C THR A 173 -11.35 -9.80 -10.20
N ASN A 174 -10.75 -10.92 -9.82
CA ASN A 174 -11.42 -12.16 -9.45
C ASN A 174 -11.92 -12.20 -8.00
N ASP A 175 -11.20 -11.58 -7.06
CA ASP A 175 -11.46 -11.69 -5.63
C ASP A 175 -11.23 -10.38 -4.84
N PHE A 176 -10.89 -9.30 -5.53
CA PHE A 176 -10.54 -7.99 -4.94
C PHE A 176 -9.37 -8.03 -3.95
N SER A 177 -8.53 -9.08 -4.00
CA SER A 177 -7.31 -9.11 -3.20
C SER A 177 -6.37 -7.99 -3.63
N LEU A 178 -5.65 -7.42 -2.65
CA LEU A 178 -4.69 -6.35 -2.90
C LEU A 178 -3.49 -6.87 -3.70
N ALA A 179 -3.33 -6.40 -4.92
CA ALA A 179 -2.26 -6.76 -5.84
C ALA A 179 -1.10 -5.75 -5.83
N GLY A 180 -1.35 -4.51 -5.44
CA GLY A 180 -0.30 -3.50 -5.38
C GLY A 180 -0.76 -2.17 -4.79
N THR A 181 0.23 -1.39 -4.35
CA THR A 181 0.04 0.01 -3.94
C THR A 181 1.14 0.88 -4.56
N GLU A 182 0.82 2.13 -4.91
CA GLU A 182 1.80 3.11 -5.33
C GLU A 182 1.50 4.46 -4.68
N LEU A 183 2.47 4.99 -3.96
CA LEU A 183 2.44 6.33 -3.37
C LEU A 183 3.25 7.27 -4.26
N THR A 184 2.66 8.39 -4.65
CA THR A 184 3.34 9.47 -5.36
C THR A 184 3.54 10.63 -4.38
N PHE A 185 4.79 11.03 -4.18
CA PHE A 185 5.17 12.13 -3.31
C PHE A 185 5.22 13.46 -4.07
N VAL A 186 5.12 14.57 -3.35
CA VAL A 186 5.09 15.91 -3.94
C VAL A 186 6.37 16.25 -4.73
N ASP A 187 7.51 15.67 -4.37
CA ASP A 187 8.78 15.83 -5.08
C ASP A 187 8.88 14.99 -6.37
N GLY A 188 7.83 14.21 -6.67
CA GLY A 188 7.76 13.29 -7.81
C GLY A 188 8.40 11.93 -7.55
N SER A 189 8.92 11.67 -6.35
CA SER A 189 9.35 10.34 -5.94
C SER A 189 8.15 9.40 -5.85
N ARG A 190 8.39 8.09 -6.03
CA ARG A 190 7.35 7.06 -5.94
C ARG A 190 7.80 5.90 -5.08
N LEU A 191 6.85 5.34 -4.35
CA LEU A 191 7.01 4.09 -3.61
C LEU A 191 5.93 3.12 -4.08
N ARG A 192 6.33 2.07 -4.76
CA ARG A 192 5.44 1.05 -5.28
C ARG A 192 5.70 -0.27 -4.57
N ASN A 193 4.64 -0.97 -4.21
CA ASN A 193 4.67 -2.33 -3.72
C ASN A 193 3.85 -3.20 -4.65
N ASP A 194 4.45 -4.26 -5.17
CA ASP A 194 3.78 -5.29 -5.95
C ASP A 194 3.67 -6.54 -5.06
N PHE A 195 2.44 -6.95 -4.74
CA PHE A 195 2.15 -8.09 -3.87
C PHE A 195 2.02 -9.38 -4.66
N THR A 196 2.56 -10.45 -4.10
CA THR A 196 2.51 -11.81 -4.66
C THR A 196 2.27 -12.81 -3.54
N ASN A 197 1.86 -14.03 -3.88
CA ASN A 197 1.60 -15.10 -2.91
C ASN A 197 0.63 -14.65 -1.79
N ALA A 198 -0.35 -13.81 -2.16
CA ALA A 198 -1.33 -13.31 -1.20
C ALA A 198 -2.22 -14.46 -0.70
N VAL A 199 -2.41 -14.51 0.62
CA VAL A 199 -3.29 -15.48 1.28
C VAL A 199 -4.31 -14.69 2.10
N LEU A 200 -5.59 -14.96 1.86
CA LEU A 200 -6.71 -14.40 2.62
C LEU A 200 -6.99 -15.28 3.83
N ASN A 201 -7.17 -14.67 4.97
CA ASN A 201 -7.48 -15.31 6.24
C ASN A 201 -6.51 -16.45 6.64
N PRO A 202 -5.17 -16.30 6.50
CA PRO A 202 -4.27 -17.28 7.07
C PRO A 202 -4.41 -17.30 8.59
N PRO A 203 -4.25 -18.47 9.24
CA PRO A 203 -4.16 -18.52 10.69
C PRO A 203 -2.87 -17.81 11.13
N LEU A 204 -3.01 -16.77 11.97
CA LEU A 204 -1.88 -16.02 12.53
C LEU A 204 -1.90 -16.13 14.05
N ASP A 205 -0.74 -16.35 14.66
CA ASP A 205 -0.54 -16.17 16.09
C ASP A 205 -0.40 -14.67 16.38
N GLU A 206 -1.20 -14.13 17.29
CA GLU A 206 -1.17 -12.71 17.67
C GLU A 206 0.23 -12.26 18.14
N LYS A 207 1.03 -13.19 18.67
CA LYS A 207 2.42 -12.93 19.06
C LYS A 207 3.32 -12.44 17.94
N VAL A 208 2.97 -12.69 16.66
CA VAL A 208 3.75 -12.16 15.54
C VAL A 208 3.73 -10.63 15.47
N PHE A 209 2.73 -10.00 16.09
CA PHE A 209 2.59 -8.54 16.20
C PHE A 209 3.18 -7.97 17.50
N GLU A 210 3.63 -8.82 18.42
CA GLU A 210 4.27 -8.39 19.66
C GLU A 210 5.77 -8.18 19.45
N TRP A 211 6.30 -7.15 20.08
CA TRP A 211 7.73 -6.93 20.14
C TRP A 211 8.11 -6.14 21.38
N SER A 212 9.10 -6.63 22.07
CA SER A 212 9.72 -5.95 23.22
C SER A 212 11.18 -5.66 22.90
N PRO A 213 11.65 -4.43 23.10
CA PRO A 213 13.02 -4.07 22.79
C PRO A 213 14.01 -4.87 23.64
N PRO A 214 14.97 -5.60 23.02
CA PRO A 214 16.07 -6.21 23.74
C PRO A 214 16.90 -5.14 24.48
N ALA A 215 17.60 -5.54 25.55
CA ALA A 215 18.36 -4.61 26.40
C ALA A 215 19.44 -3.80 25.66
N ASP A 216 19.92 -4.32 24.54
CA ASP A 216 20.95 -3.70 23.70
C ASP A 216 20.36 -2.83 22.57
N PHE A 217 19.03 -2.65 22.52
CA PHE A 217 18.38 -1.78 21.54
C PHE A 217 18.23 -0.35 22.07
N LYS A 218 18.55 0.61 21.22
CA LYS A 218 18.21 2.01 21.45
C LYS A 218 16.82 2.31 20.88
N VAL A 219 15.86 2.61 21.75
CA VAL A 219 14.52 3.05 21.34
C VAL A 219 14.44 4.56 21.44
N THR A 220 13.95 5.19 20.37
CA THR A 220 13.70 6.65 20.30
C THR A 220 12.24 6.91 20.01
N ASN A 221 11.72 8.03 20.51
CA ASN A 221 10.40 8.53 20.16
C ASN A 221 10.56 9.78 19.31
N PRO A 222 10.28 9.74 17.99
CA PRO A 222 10.45 10.90 17.11
C PRO A 222 9.55 12.09 17.48
N PHE A 223 8.48 11.86 18.24
CA PHE A 223 7.55 12.89 18.73
C PHE A 223 7.73 13.21 20.22
N GLY A 224 8.61 12.50 20.92
CA GLY A 224 8.96 12.80 22.32
C GLY A 224 9.85 14.04 22.40
N LYS A 225 9.49 14.96 23.29
CA LYS A 225 10.36 16.07 23.70
C LYS A 225 11.47 15.56 24.62
#